data_52c97cf831f05281dd56157c9edcd5e3
#
_entry.id   52c97cf831f05281dd56157c9edcd5e3
#
_cell.length_a   1.000
_cell.length_b   1.000
_cell.length_c   1.000
_cell.angle_alpha   90.00
_cell.angle_beta   90.00
_cell.angle_gamma   90.00
#
_symmetry.space_group_name_H-M   'P 1'
#
loop_
_entity.id
_entity.type
_entity.pdbx_description
1 polymer ?
#
loop_
_entity_poly.entity_id
_entity_poly.type
_entity_poly.pdbx_seq_one_letter_code
_entity_poly.pdbx_strand_id
1 'polypeptide(L)'
;MAAALLIGSLQFFLSWHKRDVKYNTLLSDVQHYLASYFADLKATTDILQPLTINTCQQVGAELTSRAAFSLNVRAFLLIKDKKVFCSSATGAMNMPLQQLVPDIDIRKDVAMAILPGTPMMPNKPTMVIWYRNPLLNDSGVFTSLNINLTPYLLYTTRQDDFNGIALIVGNTALSTFSSRLLTVTELPGTPSRQATINGLPLKIQLYADSWTYNDLWYALMLGCISGIVAGFICYFIYALRTRPGKEILTAIKHEQFYVVYQPVVDTRTLSVTGLEVLLRWRHPTAGEIPPDAFIHYAEAQQLIVPLTQHLFELIARDAPTLQKVMPVGAKFWH
;
A
#
# COMPACT_ATOMS: atom_id res chain seq x y z
N MET A 1 -9.80 -1.23 -20.12
CA MET A 1 -8.54 -0.51 -19.89
C MET A 1 -8.65 0.44 -18.70
N ALA A 2 -9.62 1.38 -18.64
CA ALA A 2 -9.74 2.34 -17.52
C ALA A 2 -9.88 1.67 -16.15
N ALA A 3 -10.69 0.63 -15.99
CA ALA A 3 -10.87 -0.10 -14.72
C ALA A 3 -9.56 -0.76 -14.24
N ALA A 4 -8.78 -1.34 -15.15
CA ALA A 4 -7.48 -1.94 -14.83
C ALA A 4 -6.48 -0.92 -14.30
N LEU A 5 -6.38 0.24 -14.95
CA LEU A 5 -5.50 1.33 -14.54
C LEU A 5 -5.93 1.93 -13.20
N LEU A 6 -7.22 2.15 -12.98
CA LEU A 6 -7.74 2.71 -11.73
C LEU A 6 -7.49 1.77 -10.53
N ILE A 7 -7.79 0.49 -10.68
CA ILE A 7 -7.61 -0.48 -9.58
C ILE A 7 -6.12 -0.73 -9.31
N GLY A 8 -5.31 -0.87 -10.36
CA GLY A 8 -3.87 -1.05 -10.21
C GLY A 8 -3.19 0.15 -9.56
N SER A 9 -3.50 1.39 -10.01
CA SER A 9 -2.94 2.61 -9.43
C SER A 9 -3.41 2.83 -7.98
N LEU A 10 -4.67 2.54 -7.67
CA LEU A 10 -5.20 2.62 -6.31
C LEU A 10 -4.48 1.64 -5.38
N GLN A 11 -4.29 0.39 -5.81
CA GLN A 11 -3.57 -0.61 -5.03
C GLN A 11 -2.12 -0.21 -4.78
N PHE A 12 -1.42 0.30 -5.80
CA PHE A 12 -0.05 0.79 -5.64
C PHE A 12 0.02 1.95 -4.65
N PHE A 13 -0.90 2.93 -4.78
CA PHE A 13 -0.98 4.07 -3.87
C PHE A 13 -1.26 3.65 -2.42
N LEU A 14 -2.18 2.70 -2.20
CA LEU A 14 -2.49 2.19 -0.86
C LEU A 14 -1.29 1.46 -0.24
N SER A 15 -0.57 0.67 -1.01
CA SER A 15 0.65 -0.03 -0.54
C SER A 15 1.74 0.97 -0.18
N TRP A 16 1.98 1.95 -1.04
CA TRP A 16 2.93 3.03 -0.80
C TRP A 16 2.58 3.85 0.45
N HIS A 17 1.32 4.30 0.57
CA HIS A 17 0.85 5.08 1.72
C HIS A 17 0.96 4.30 3.04
N LYS A 18 0.56 3.03 3.05
CA LYS A 18 0.69 2.15 4.22
C LYS A 18 2.14 2.02 4.67
N ARG A 19 3.06 1.91 3.74
CA ARG A 19 4.50 1.85 4.01
C ARG A 19 5.04 3.18 4.52
N ASP A 20 4.62 4.29 3.94
CA ASP A 20 4.98 5.62 4.37
C ASP A 20 4.59 5.89 5.82
N VAL A 21 3.35 5.59 6.20
CA VAL A 21 2.86 5.69 7.58
C VAL A 21 3.67 4.80 8.52
N LYS A 22 3.93 3.54 8.11
CA LYS A 22 4.72 2.60 8.92
C LYS A 22 6.13 3.13 9.24
N TYR A 23 6.83 3.67 8.25
CA TYR A 23 8.19 4.18 8.46
C TYR A 23 8.22 5.47 9.27
N ASN A 24 7.22 6.33 9.12
CA ASN A 24 7.07 7.51 9.97
C ASN A 24 6.83 7.10 11.42
N THR A 25 5.96 6.13 11.68
CA THR A 25 5.72 5.61 13.03
C THR A 25 6.98 4.98 13.60
N LEU A 26 7.68 4.13 12.84
CA LEU A 26 8.93 3.51 13.30
C LEU A 26 9.98 4.56 13.70
N LEU A 27 10.18 5.59 12.86
CA LEU A 27 11.13 6.65 13.18
C LEU A 27 10.74 7.43 14.44
N SER A 28 9.44 7.73 14.57
CA SER A 28 8.89 8.41 15.75
C SER A 28 9.08 7.57 17.02
N ASP A 29 8.83 6.26 16.96
CA ASP A 29 8.98 5.36 18.10
C ASP A 29 10.45 5.26 18.53
N VAL A 30 11.37 5.13 17.57
CA VAL A 30 12.83 5.15 17.86
C VAL A 30 13.26 6.48 18.44
N GLN A 31 12.80 7.60 17.90
CA GLN A 31 13.10 8.93 18.39
C GLN A 31 12.58 9.11 19.84
N HIS A 32 11.36 8.71 20.10
CA HIS A 32 10.75 8.83 21.43
C HIS A 32 11.46 7.96 22.47
N TYR A 33 11.76 6.70 22.11
CA TYR A 33 12.54 5.82 22.97
C TYR A 33 13.90 6.37 23.32
N LEU A 34 14.66 6.82 22.33
CA LEU A 34 16.01 7.37 22.56
C LEU A 34 15.92 8.68 23.34
N ALA A 35 14.93 9.53 23.09
CA ALA A 35 14.72 10.76 23.85
C ALA A 35 14.43 10.45 25.32
N SER A 36 13.54 9.50 25.62
CA SER A 36 13.27 9.05 26.99
C SER A 36 14.50 8.44 27.65
N TYR A 37 15.20 7.56 26.93
CA TYR A 37 16.43 6.93 27.43
C TYR A 37 17.51 7.97 27.82
N PHE A 38 17.77 8.97 26.98
CA PHE A 38 18.75 10.01 27.26
C PHE A 38 18.27 10.98 28.35
N ALA A 39 16.98 11.20 28.49
CA ALA A 39 16.43 11.97 29.62
C ALA A 39 16.66 11.27 30.95
N ASP A 40 16.42 9.97 31.03
CA ASP A 40 16.67 9.15 32.24
C ASP A 40 18.17 9.07 32.55
N LEU A 41 18.99 8.92 31.51
CA LEU A 41 20.44 8.95 31.66
C LEU A 41 20.92 10.29 32.20
N LYS A 42 20.38 11.40 31.67
CA LYS A 42 20.71 12.74 32.17
C LYS A 42 20.33 12.91 33.62
N ALA A 43 19.13 12.47 34.04
CA ALA A 43 18.69 12.52 35.43
C ALA A 43 19.64 11.73 36.35
N THR A 44 20.08 10.53 35.93
CA THR A 44 21.10 9.76 36.66
C THR A 44 22.41 10.48 36.72
N THR A 45 22.85 11.09 35.63
CA THR A 45 24.11 11.85 35.56
C THR A 45 24.06 13.10 36.44
N ASP A 46 22.93 13.81 36.49
CA ASP A 46 22.75 15.00 37.34
C ASP A 46 22.92 14.67 38.84
N ILE A 47 22.52 13.45 39.26
CA ILE A 47 22.75 12.93 40.62
C ILE A 47 24.27 12.67 40.86
N LEU A 48 24.99 12.27 39.82
CA LEU A 48 26.45 11.99 39.91
C LEU A 48 27.31 13.24 39.84
N GLN A 49 26.81 14.38 39.32
CA GLN A 49 27.56 15.63 39.20
C GLN A 49 28.19 16.11 40.52
N PRO A 50 27.47 16.13 41.66
CA PRO A 50 28.03 16.54 42.93
C PRO A 50 29.22 15.66 43.40
N LEU A 51 29.25 14.40 42.99
CA LEU A 51 30.27 13.44 43.38
C LEU A 51 31.65 13.74 42.76
N THR A 52 31.72 14.62 41.78
CA THR A 52 32.99 15.01 41.11
C THR A 52 33.96 15.77 42.02
N ILE A 53 33.50 16.29 43.17
CA ILE A 53 34.37 16.96 44.17
C ILE A 53 35.00 15.97 45.14
N ASN A 54 34.47 14.76 45.27
CA ASN A 54 34.89 13.75 46.27
C ASN A 54 36.07 12.91 45.72
N THR A 55 36.61 12.04 46.57
CA THR A 55 37.62 11.04 46.17
C THR A 55 36.97 9.78 45.65
N CYS A 56 37.66 9.03 44.80
CA CYS A 56 37.13 7.78 44.24
C CYS A 56 36.80 6.72 45.32
N GLN A 57 37.51 6.68 46.41
CA GLN A 57 37.23 5.79 47.54
C GLN A 57 35.86 6.06 48.15
N GLN A 58 35.45 7.31 48.20
CA GLN A 58 34.16 7.73 48.78
C GLN A 58 32.99 7.43 47.86
N VAL A 59 33.18 7.56 46.55
CA VAL A 59 32.07 7.54 45.59
C VAL A 59 32.02 6.24 44.74
N GLY A 60 33.07 5.43 44.77
CA GLY A 60 33.22 4.27 43.89
C GLY A 60 32.09 3.24 44.03
N ALA A 61 31.64 2.96 45.26
CA ALA A 61 30.58 2.04 45.52
C ALA A 61 29.23 2.53 44.95
N GLU A 62 28.89 3.82 45.13
CA GLU A 62 27.68 4.42 44.58
C GLU A 62 27.73 4.45 43.06
N LEU A 63 28.89 4.83 42.47
CA LEU A 63 29.08 4.88 41.03
C LEU A 63 28.88 3.50 40.39
N THR A 64 29.43 2.44 41.00
CA THR A 64 29.27 1.05 40.55
C THR A 64 27.83 0.59 40.68
N SER A 65 27.16 0.88 41.81
CA SER A 65 25.75 0.58 42.02
C SER A 65 24.88 1.24 40.97
N ARG A 66 25.08 2.52 40.71
CA ARG A 66 24.31 3.26 39.67
C ARG A 66 24.53 2.68 38.28
N ALA A 67 25.74 2.29 37.94
CA ALA A 67 26.03 1.65 36.65
C ALA A 67 25.33 0.29 36.50
N ALA A 68 25.30 -0.50 37.59
CA ALA A 68 24.66 -1.82 37.59
C ALA A 68 23.14 -1.75 37.37
N PHE A 69 22.49 -0.68 37.86
CA PHE A 69 21.04 -0.47 37.69
C PHE A 69 20.67 0.41 36.50
N SER A 70 21.65 0.94 35.75
CA SER A 70 21.39 1.76 34.57
C SER A 70 21.37 0.92 33.30
N LEU A 71 20.28 0.98 32.57
CA LEU A 71 20.11 0.19 31.34
C LEU A 71 21.14 0.62 30.28
N ASN A 72 21.79 -0.35 29.67
CA ASN A 72 22.78 -0.14 28.57
C ASN A 72 23.99 0.72 28.93
N VAL A 73 24.22 1.05 30.17
CA VAL A 73 25.43 1.75 30.61
C VAL A 73 26.54 0.73 30.81
N ARG A 74 27.73 0.98 30.18
CA ARG A 74 28.93 0.19 30.40
C ARG A 74 29.72 0.70 31.59
N ALA A 75 29.87 2.01 31.67
CA ALA A 75 30.57 2.66 32.76
C ALA A 75 30.16 4.13 32.89
N PHE A 76 30.13 4.62 34.12
CA PHE A 76 30.22 6.04 34.46
C PHE A 76 31.66 6.38 34.84
N LEU A 77 32.16 7.50 34.36
CA LEU A 77 33.46 8.03 34.68
C LEU A 77 33.28 9.44 35.23
N LEU A 78 33.91 9.72 36.36
CA LEU A 78 33.92 11.02 36.95
C LEU A 78 35.19 11.75 36.51
N ILE A 79 35.04 12.96 36.01
CA ILE A 79 36.11 13.78 35.48
C ILE A 79 36.25 15.03 36.35
N LYS A 80 37.49 15.34 36.72
CA LYS A 80 37.90 16.55 37.41
C LYS A 80 39.18 17.09 36.77
N ASP A 81 39.22 18.37 36.50
CA ASP A 81 40.36 19.03 35.88
C ASP A 81 40.87 18.31 34.61
N LYS A 82 39.94 17.93 33.70
CA LYS A 82 40.18 17.19 32.43
C LYS A 82 40.72 15.77 32.61
N LYS A 83 40.78 15.24 33.84
CA LYS A 83 41.28 13.88 34.13
C LYS A 83 40.15 13.02 34.67
N VAL A 84 40.11 11.78 34.20
CA VAL A 84 39.27 10.72 34.79
C VAL A 84 39.93 10.32 36.10
N PHE A 85 39.22 10.49 37.22
CA PHE A 85 39.73 10.08 38.52
C PHE A 85 39.02 8.84 39.11
N CYS A 86 37.81 8.57 38.66
CA CYS A 86 37.05 7.42 39.14
C CYS A 86 36.19 6.82 38.00
N SER A 87 36.11 5.50 37.94
CA SER A 87 35.30 4.74 37.01
C SER A 87 34.45 3.69 37.74
N SER A 88 33.19 3.55 37.39
CA SER A 88 32.35 2.47 37.92
C SER A 88 32.83 1.07 37.56
N ALA A 89 33.61 0.92 36.51
CA ALA A 89 34.07 -0.37 36.01
C ALA A 89 35.49 -0.74 36.54
N THR A 90 36.37 0.24 36.69
CA THR A 90 37.79 -0.02 37.05
C THR A 90 38.22 0.63 38.38
N GLY A 91 37.33 1.39 39.02
CA GLY A 91 37.65 2.10 40.26
C GLY A 91 38.52 3.35 40.02
N ALA A 92 39.48 3.58 40.91
CA ALA A 92 40.33 4.76 40.85
C ALA A 92 41.24 4.78 39.60
N MET A 93 41.28 5.94 38.96
CA MET A 93 42.05 6.18 37.71
C MET A 93 42.78 7.51 37.82
N ASN A 94 43.74 7.72 36.95
CA ASN A 94 44.38 9.02 36.76
C ASN A 94 44.84 9.13 35.28
N MET A 95 43.87 9.43 34.43
CA MET A 95 44.08 9.44 32.98
C MET A 95 43.46 10.70 32.39
N PRO A 96 44.15 11.42 31.50
CA PRO A 96 43.56 12.51 30.75
C PRO A 96 42.35 12.00 29.91
N LEU A 97 41.24 12.72 29.91
CA LEU A 97 40.06 12.34 29.15
C LEU A 97 40.34 12.23 27.64
N GLN A 98 41.20 13.10 27.13
CA GLN A 98 41.59 13.10 25.71
C GLN A 98 42.29 11.81 25.24
N GLN A 99 42.89 11.02 26.15
CA GLN A 99 43.42 9.70 25.81
C GLN A 99 42.33 8.66 25.60
N LEU A 100 41.15 8.84 26.24
CA LEU A 100 39.99 7.96 26.03
C LEU A 100 39.16 8.37 24.81
N VAL A 101 38.98 9.70 24.64
CA VAL A 101 38.18 10.28 23.55
C VAL A 101 38.82 11.54 23.03
N PRO A 102 39.70 11.41 22.01
CA PRO A 102 40.48 12.54 21.50
C PRO A 102 39.64 13.72 20.98
N ASP A 103 38.50 13.41 20.35
CA ASP A 103 37.71 14.39 19.60
C ASP A 103 36.51 14.97 20.40
N ILE A 104 36.40 14.67 21.71
CA ILE A 104 35.29 15.19 22.51
C ILE A 104 35.55 16.62 22.99
N ASP A 105 34.59 17.52 22.73
CA ASP A 105 34.69 18.91 23.20
C ASP A 105 34.07 19.06 24.59
N ILE A 106 34.90 19.05 25.61
CA ILE A 106 34.48 19.18 27.03
C ILE A 106 33.97 20.57 27.41
N ARG A 107 34.12 21.58 26.55
CA ARG A 107 33.60 22.93 26.79
C ARG A 107 32.09 23.01 26.55
N LYS A 108 31.52 22.09 25.82
CA LYS A 108 30.09 22.00 25.60
C LYS A 108 29.39 21.40 26.82
N ASP A 109 28.18 21.84 27.10
CA ASP A 109 27.40 21.31 28.20
C ASP A 109 27.06 19.82 27.96
N VAL A 110 26.83 19.45 26.69
CA VAL A 110 26.65 18.06 26.25
C VAL A 110 27.49 17.82 25.00
N ALA A 111 28.27 16.76 25.01
CA ALA A 111 29.00 16.30 23.83
C ALA A 111 28.87 14.77 23.69
N MET A 112 28.86 14.29 22.46
CA MET A 112 28.75 12.87 22.15
C MET A 112 29.79 12.46 21.13
N ALA A 113 30.23 11.20 21.20
CA ALA A 113 31.03 10.56 20.16
C ALA A 113 30.69 9.08 20.05
N ILE A 114 31.03 8.48 18.94
CA ILE A 114 30.95 7.02 18.75
C ILE A 114 32.38 6.51 18.57
N LEU A 115 32.74 5.56 19.42
CA LEU A 115 34.09 4.97 19.45
C LEU A 115 34.02 3.53 18.89
N PRO A 116 35.11 3.05 18.25
CA PRO A 116 35.18 1.66 17.76
C PRO A 116 35.18 0.64 18.90
N GLY A 117 35.51 1.06 20.10
CA GLY A 117 35.48 0.24 21.31
C GLY A 117 35.95 1.02 22.53
N THR A 118 36.01 0.34 23.66
CA THR A 118 36.61 0.84 24.91
C THR A 118 37.78 -0.05 25.27
N PRO A 119 38.73 0.39 26.15
CA PRO A 119 39.85 -0.44 26.60
C PRO A 119 39.41 -1.85 27.09
N MET A 120 38.23 -1.97 27.69
CA MET A 120 37.71 -3.24 28.18
C MET A 120 37.00 -4.04 27.08
N MET A 121 36.54 -3.42 25.99
CA MET A 121 35.83 -4.05 24.85
C MET A 121 36.27 -3.40 23.54
N PRO A 122 37.51 -3.71 23.08
CA PRO A 122 38.13 -2.96 21.97
C PRO A 122 37.45 -3.13 20.61
N ASN A 123 36.67 -4.24 20.42
CA ASN A 123 36.06 -4.56 19.15
C ASN A 123 34.51 -4.36 19.15
N LYS A 124 33.98 -3.66 20.17
CA LYS A 124 32.54 -3.38 20.25
C LYS A 124 32.30 -1.86 20.20
N PRO A 125 31.64 -1.37 19.14
CA PRO A 125 31.28 0.04 19.06
C PRO A 125 30.54 0.50 20.30
N THR A 126 30.86 1.70 20.73
CA THR A 126 30.38 2.30 21.98
C THR A 126 30.01 3.75 21.72
N MET A 127 28.81 4.13 22.08
CA MET A 127 28.45 5.53 22.14
C MET A 127 28.88 6.11 23.50
N VAL A 128 29.43 7.29 23.48
CA VAL A 128 29.88 7.99 24.68
C VAL A 128 29.22 9.35 24.73
N ILE A 129 28.86 9.76 25.95
CA ILE A 129 28.23 11.05 26.19
C ILE A 129 28.93 11.74 27.37
N TRP A 130 29.18 12.98 27.19
CA TRP A 130 29.72 13.89 28.18
C TRP A 130 28.67 14.86 28.67
N TYR A 131 28.54 14.99 29.98
CA TYR A 131 27.73 16.02 30.63
C TYR A 131 28.63 16.86 31.51
N ARG A 132 28.75 18.14 31.16
CA ARG A 132 29.58 19.11 31.92
C ARG A 132 28.93 19.41 33.28
N ASN A 133 29.79 19.56 34.30
CA ASN A 133 29.30 20.07 35.58
C ASN A 133 29.03 21.56 35.46
N PRO A 134 27.82 22.06 35.78
CA PRO A 134 27.50 23.48 35.66
C PRO A 134 28.23 24.37 36.65
N LEU A 135 28.69 23.78 37.78
CA LEU A 135 29.33 24.51 38.88
C LEU A 135 30.86 24.46 38.84
N LEU A 136 31.44 23.48 38.15
CA LEU A 136 32.88 23.25 38.11
C LEU A 136 33.38 23.23 36.69
N ASN A 137 34.41 24.08 36.43
CA ASN A 137 35.05 24.08 35.13
C ASN A 137 35.83 22.78 34.90
N ASP A 138 35.89 22.32 33.63
CA ASP A 138 36.67 21.16 33.20
C ASP A 138 36.36 19.86 33.98
N SER A 139 35.15 19.79 34.60
CA SER A 139 34.68 18.66 35.40
C SER A 139 33.29 18.21 34.92
N GLY A 140 32.94 16.96 35.18
CA GLY A 140 31.67 16.44 34.79
C GLY A 140 31.60 14.90 34.80
N VAL A 141 30.55 14.38 34.21
CA VAL A 141 30.31 12.93 34.11
C VAL A 141 30.37 12.50 32.66
N PHE A 142 31.15 11.48 32.43
CA PHE A 142 31.29 10.83 31.15
C PHE A 142 30.68 9.43 31.22
N THR A 143 29.85 9.10 30.28
CA THR A 143 29.14 7.81 30.28
C THR A 143 29.42 7.06 29.00
N SER A 144 29.81 5.79 29.10
CA SER A 144 29.94 4.89 27.98
C SER A 144 28.70 3.96 27.87
N LEU A 145 28.13 3.88 26.71
CA LEU A 145 26.86 3.24 26.44
C LEU A 145 26.98 2.09 25.44
N ASN A 146 26.29 0.99 25.72
CA ASN A 146 26.10 -0.08 24.78
C ASN A 146 24.76 0.06 24.10
N ILE A 147 24.67 0.87 23.06
CA ILE A 147 23.42 1.01 22.32
C ILE A 147 23.21 -0.21 21.45
N ASN A 148 22.19 -0.99 21.79
CA ASN A 148 21.77 -2.12 21.02
C ASN A 148 20.57 -1.72 20.15
N LEU A 149 20.78 -1.67 18.84
CA LEU A 149 19.71 -1.38 17.87
C LEU A 149 18.96 -2.65 17.40
N THR A 150 19.41 -3.82 17.84
CA THR A 150 18.85 -5.12 17.43
C THR A 150 17.35 -5.26 17.72
N PRO A 151 16.80 -4.79 18.86
CA PRO A 151 15.37 -4.89 19.12
C PRO A 151 14.51 -4.21 18.02
N TYR A 152 15.00 -3.13 17.42
CA TYR A 152 14.31 -2.43 16.33
C TYR A 152 14.38 -3.17 14.99
N LEU A 153 15.42 -3.99 14.81
CA LEU A 153 15.52 -4.88 13.66
C LEU A 153 14.47 -5.98 13.70
N LEU A 154 14.14 -6.51 14.86
CA LEU A 154 13.16 -7.60 14.99
C LEU A 154 11.76 -7.22 14.49
N TYR A 155 11.40 -5.94 14.57
CA TYR A 155 10.17 -5.42 13.98
C TYR A 155 10.24 -5.27 12.45
N THR A 156 11.44 -5.25 11.88
CA THR A 156 11.69 -4.91 10.47
C THR A 156 12.24 -6.07 9.65
N THR A 157 12.86 -7.09 10.26
CA THR A 157 13.54 -8.21 9.60
C THR A 157 12.64 -9.17 8.81
N ARG A 158 11.34 -8.96 8.79
CA ARG A 158 10.41 -9.76 7.96
C ARG A 158 10.03 -9.09 6.63
N GLN A 159 10.64 -7.98 6.27
CA GLN A 159 10.29 -7.26 5.04
C GLN A 159 11.54 -6.84 4.29
N ASP A 160 11.63 -7.29 3.04
CA ASP A 160 12.72 -7.04 2.09
C ASP A 160 12.98 -5.56 1.76
N ASP A 161 12.17 -4.66 2.32
CA ASP A 161 12.09 -3.24 1.96
C ASP A 161 12.83 -2.31 2.93
N PHE A 162 13.39 -2.86 4.02
CA PHE A 162 14.01 -2.10 5.09
C PHE A 162 15.51 -2.34 5.13
N ASN A 163 16.28 -1.34 4.78
CA ASN A 163 17.74 -1.42 4.79
C ASN A 163 18.33 -1.22 6.19
N GLY A 164 17.68 -0.42 7.04
CA GLY A 164 18.09 -0.25 8.44
C GLY A 164 18.00 1.16 8.99
N ILE A 165 18.49 1.28 10.23
CA ILE A 165 18.60 2.56 10.96
C ILE A 165 20.08 2.86 11.22
N ALA A 166 20.46 4.12 11.10
CA ALA A 166 21.75 4.62 11.51
C ALA A 166 21.61 5.74 12.55
N LEU A 167 22.40 5.65 13.60
CA LEU A 167 22.61 6.71 14.60
C LEU A 167 23.91 7.42 14.28
N ILE A 168 23.86 8.72 14.05
CA ILE A 168 24.97 9.52 13.59
C ILE A 168 25.34 10.54 14.64
N VAL A 169 26.63 10.59 14.99
CA VAL A 169 27.23 11.61 15.83
C VAL A 169 28.49 12.15 15.12
N GLY A 170 28.47 13.44 14.77
CA GLY A 170 29.54 14.04 13.99
C GLY A 170 29.67 13.37 12.61
N ASN A 171 30.85 12.75 12.36
CA ASN A 171 31.16 12.05 11.12
C ASN A 171 31.10 10.52 11.25
N THR A 172 30.68 9.98 12.40
CA THR A 172 30.62 8.55 12.67
C THR A 172 29.17 8.06 12.81
N ALA A 173 28.91 6.86 12.33
CA ALA A 173 27.59 6.23 12.35
C ALA A 173 27.65 4.83 12.94
N LEU A 174 26.69 4.54 13.84
CA LEU A 174 26.34 3.20 14.30
C LEU A 174 25.08 2.74 13.56
N SER A 175 25.14 1.62 12.85
CA SER A 175 24.02 1.18 12.01
C SER A 175 23.56 -0.24 12.35
N THR A 176 22.36 -0.58 11.92
CA THR A 176 21.79 -1.92 12.04
C THR A 176 22.24 -2.86 10.92
N PHE A 177 22.71 -2.33 9.81
CA PHE A 177 23.14 -3.07 8.63
C PHE A 177 24.66 -3.33 8.57
N SER A 178 25.42 -2.83 9.55
CA SER A 178 26.85 -3.11 9.69
C SER A 178 27.21 -3.25 11.16
N SER A 179 28.00 -4.26 11.48
CA SER A 179 28.53 -4.48 12.83
C SER A 179 29.76 -3.59 13.15
N ARG A 180 30.37 -2.99 12.12
CA ARG A 180 31.47 -2.03 12.25
C ARG A 180 30.94 -0.59 12.27
N LEU A 181 31.72 0.30 12.82
CA LEU A 181 31.46 1.72 12.63
C LEU A 181 31.62 2.10 11.16
N LEU A 182 30.72 2.97 10.73
CA LEU A 182 30.74 3.56 9.41
C LEU A 182 31.02 5.06 9.53
N THR A 183 31.63 5.64 8.51
CA THR A 183 31.61 7.08 8.30
C THR A 183 30.30 7.47 7.60
N VAL A 184 29.92 8.74 7.72
CA VAL A 184 28.73 9.26 7.05
C VAL A 184 28.79 9.04 5.53
N THR A 185 29.99 9.05 4.95
CA THR A 185 30.25 8.81 3.52
C THR A 185 30.07 7.34 3.09
N GLU A 186 30.13 6.40 4.03
CA GLU A 186 29.93 4.96 3.78
C GLU A 186 28.46 4.52 3.92
N LEU A 187 27.57 5.43 4.34
CA LEU A 187 26.15 5.13 4.48
C LEU A 187 25.49 4.96 3.10
N PRO A 188 24.47 4.08 2.98
CA PRO A 188 23.82 3.79 1.71
C PRO A 188 22.96 4.98 1.23
N GLY A 189 23.50 5.79 0.34
CA GLY A 189 22.76 6.86 -0.36
C GLY A 189 22.08 7.89 0.56
N THR A 190 20.91 8.37 0.12
CA THR A 190 20.12 9.35 0.88
C THR A 190 19.14 8.63 1.81
N PRO A 191 19.04 9.05 3.09
CA PRO A 191 18.07 8.47 4.00
C PRO A 191 16.65 8.78 3.52
N SER A 192 15.75 7.81 3.63
CA SER A 192 14.34 8.01 3.33
C SER A 192 13.67 8.94 4.34
N ARG A 193 14.15 8.91 5.60
CA ARG A 193 13.69 9.78 6.70
C ARG A 193 14.79 10.05 7.67
N GLN A 194 14.66 11.18 8.38
CA GLN A 194 15.59 11.55 9.44
C GLN A 194 14.88 12.24 10.60
N ALA A 195 15.44 12.07 11.80
CA ALA A 195 15.02 12.76 13.01
C ALA A 195 16.22 13.16 13.85
N THR A 196 16.03 14.13 14.73
CA THR A 196 17.05 14.61 15.68
C THR A 196 16.44 14.58 17.08
N ILE A 197 17.29 14.48 18.10
CA ILE A 197 16.87 14.56 19.49
C ILE A 197 17.24 15.95 20.01
N ASN A 198 16.27 16.66 20.58
CA ASN A 198 16.49 18.00 21.08
C ASN A 198 17.56 18.00 22.20
N GLY A 199 18.51 18.90 22.09
CA GLY A 199 19.61 19.06 23.08
C GLY A 199 20.73 18.04 22.93
N LEU A 200 20.70 17.11 21.98
CA LEU A 200 21.77 16.15 21.73
C LEU A 200 22.30 16.25 20.29
N PRO A 201 23.59 16.12 20.07
CA PRO A 201 24.17 16.11 18.73
C PRO A 201 24.04 14.74 18.05
N LEU A 202 22.83 14.14 18.11
CA LEU A 202 22.49 12.83 17.61
C LEU A 202 21.45 12.95 16.49
N LYS A 203 21.74 12.36 15.33
CA LYS A 203 20.81 12.23 14.21
C LYS A 203 20.46 10.77 14.04
N ILE A 204 19.16 10.52 13.81
CA ILE A 204 18.60 9.21 13.50
C ILE A 204 18.26 9.24 12.02
N GLN A 205 18.77 8.29 11.24
CA GLN A 205 18.45 8.16 9.83
C GLN A 205 17.90 6.77 9.56
N LEU A 206 16.79 6.74 8.82
CA LEU A 206 16.13 5.53 8.37
C LEU A 206 16.39 5.34 6.87
N TYR A 207 16.84 4.15 6.51
CA TYR A 207 17.08 3.71 5.14
C TYR A 207 16.06 2.64 4.81
N ALA A 208 15.17 2.94 3.89
CA ALA A 208 14.12 2.04 3.46
C ALA A 208 13.63 2.43 2.07
N ASP A 209 13.25 1.44 1.29
CA ASP A 209 12.71 1.68 -0.04
C ASP A 209 11.25 2.17 0.05
N SER A 210 10.93 3.23 -0.68
CA SER A 210 9.58 3.79 -0.72
C SER A 210 8.58 2.88 -1.45
N TRP A 211 9.05 2.00 -2.31
CA TRP A 211 8.28 0.99 -3.06
C TRP A 211 9.17 -0.20 -3.42
N THR A 212 8.58 -1.36 -3.67
CA THR A 212 9.28 -2.58 -4.08
C THR A 212 8.73 -3.13 -5.38
N TYR A 213 9.52 -4.01 -6.02
CA TYR A 213 9.06 -4.76 -7.18
C TYR A 213 7.78 -5.55 -6.89
N ASN A 214 7.63 -6.07 -5.69
CA ASN A 214 6.44 -6.81 -5.29
C ASN A 214 5.19 -5.92 -5.30
N ASP A 215 5.28 -4.66 -4.83
CA ASP A 215 4.13 -3.73 -4.87
C ASP A 215 3.67 -3.46 -6.30
N LEU A 216 4.64 -3.23 -7.20
CA LEU A 216 4.36 -3.01 -8.61
C LEU A 216 3.74 -4.25 -9.25
N TRP A 217 4.29 -5.43 -8.94
CA TRP A 217 3.79 -6.69 -9.48
C TRP A 217 2.36 -7.00 -9.01
N TYR A 218 2.07 -6.84 -7.71
CA TYR A 218 0.71 -7.01 -7.18
C TYR A 218 -0.27 -6.00 -7.79
N ALA A 219 0.13 -4.75 -7.95
CA ALA A 219 -0.70 -3.73 -8.58
C ALA A 219 -1.02 -4.08 -10.04
N LEU A 220 -0.02 -4.53 -10.81
CA LEU A 220 -0.20 -4.98 -12.20
C LEU A 220 -1.09 -6.21 -12.30
N MET A 221 -0.86 -7.23 -11.48
CA MET A 221 -1.69 -8.44 -11.49
C MET A 221 -3.14 -8.13 -11.14
N LEU A 222 -3.38 -7.36 -10.09
CA LEU A 222 -4.74 -7.00 -9.69
C LEU A 222 -5.43 -6.12 -10.77
N GLY A 223 -4.67 -5.20 -11.36
CA GLY A 223 -5.13 -4.39 -12.49
C GLY A 223 -5.52 -5.24 -13.70
N CYS A 224 -4.68 -6.20 -14.10
CA CYS A 224 -4.97 -7.12 -15.21
C CYS A 224 -6.20 -7.97 -14.94
N ILE A 225 -6.30 -8.59 -13.75
CA ILE A 225 -7.45 -9.43 -13.39
C ILE A 225 -8.74 -8.61 -13.42
N SER A 226 -8.75 -7.42 -12.82
CA SER A 226 -9.93 -6.54 -12.83
C SER A 226 -10.32 -6.08 -14.24
N GLY A 227 -9.33 -5.81 -15.10
CA GLY A 227 -9.55 -5.47 -16.50
C GLY A 227 -10.18 -6.60 -17.30
N ILE A 228 -9.72 -7.84 -17.11
CA ILE A 228 -10.28 -9.05 -17.75
C ILE A 228 -11.73 -9.25 -17.29
N VAL A 229 -12.00 -9.17 -15.98
CA VAL A 229 -13.35 -9.34 -15.42
C VAL A 229 -14.30 -8.27 -15.97
N ALA A 230 -13.88 -7.00 -15.98
CA ALA A 230 -14.68 -5.92 -16.53
C ALA A 230 -14.97 -6.11 -18.04
N GLY A 231 -13.95 -6.53 -18.79
CA GLY A 231 -14.10 -6.86 -20.22
C GLY A 231 -15.10 -8.00 -20.45
N PHE A 232 -15.02 -9.05 -19.63
CA PHE A 232 -15.94 -10.19 -19.73
C PHE A 232 -17.40 -9.78 -19.39
N ILE A 233 -17.59 -8.95 -18.37
CA ILE A 233 -18.91 -8.41 -18.01
C ILE A 233 -19.47 -7.56 -19.16
N CYS A 234 -18.67 -6.67 -19.74
CA CYS A 234 -19.09 -5.84 -20.87
C CYS A 234 -19.45 -6.70 -22.10
N TYR A 235 -18.64 -7.71 -22.41
CA TYR A 235 -18.91 -8.66 -23.49
C TYR A 235 -20.22 -9.43 -23.24
N PHE A 236 -20.44 -9.92 -22.03
CA PHE A 236 -21.66 -10.64 -21.68
C PHE A 236 -22.92 -9.77 -21.78
N ILE A 237 -22.85 -8.51 -21.30
CA ILE A 237 -23.95 -7.54 -21.45
C ILE A 237 -24.21 -7.26 -22.93
N TYR A 238 -23.16 -7.06 -23.73
CA TYR A 238 -23.29 -6.86 -25.17
C TYR A 238 -23.94 -8.06 -25.85
N ALA A 239 -23.47 -9.29 -25.58
CA ALA A 239 -24.03 -10.51 -26.11
C ALA A 239 -25.51 -10.73 -25.71
N LEU A 240 -25.89 -10.35 -24.50
CA LEU A 240 -27.30 -10.39 -24.06
C LEU A 240 -28.18 -9.37 -24.80
N ARG A 241 -27.62 -8.19 -25.12
CA ARG A 241 -28.34 -7.15 -25.85
C ARG A 241 -28.51 -7.45 -27.33
N THR A 242 -27.53 -8.12 -27.94
CA THR A 242 -27.49 -8.44 -29.37
C THR A 242 -27.95 -9.85 -29.67
N ARG A 243 -28.73 -10.50 -28.79
CA ARG A 243 -29.27 -11.84 -29.07
C ARG A 243 -30.08 -11.79 -30.34
N PRO A 244 -29.72 -12.57 -31.38
CA PRO A 244 -30.52 -12.74 -32.58
C PRO A 244 -31.93 -13.23 -32.19
N GLY A 245 -32.94 -12.75 -32.83
CA GLY A 245 -34.33 -13.15 -32.55
C GLY A 245 -35.13 -12.21 -31.62
N LYS A 246 -34.51 -11.36 -30.80
CA LYS A 246 -35.24 -10.34 -30.01
C LYS A 246 -36.02 -9.38 -30.91
N GLU A 247 -35.59 -9.19 -32.15
CA GLU A 247 -36.19 -8.28 -33.10
C GLU A 247 -37.60 -8.75 -33.52
N ILE A 248 -37.75 -10.03 -33.87
CA ILE A 248 -39.05 -10.62 -34.21
C ILE A 248 -40.02 -10.61 -33.02
N LEU A 249 -39.55 -11.02 -31.84
CA LEU A 249 -40.38 -10.99 -30.62
C LEU A 249 -40.81 -9.57 -30.23
N THR A 250 -39.96 -8.61 -30.46
CA THR A 250 -40.23 -7.18 -30.24
C THR A 250 -41.24 -6.68 -31.30
N ALA A 251 -41.06 -7.09 -32.54
CA ALA A 251 -41.99 -6.76 -33.62
C ALA A 251 -43.42 -7.32 -33.42
N ILE A 252 -43.54 -8.57 -32.93
CA ILE A 252 -44.82 -9.13 -32.50
C ILE A 252 -45.44 -8.28 -31.39
N LYS A 253 -44.66 -7.98 -30.35
CA LYS A 253 -45.16 -7.22 -29.19
C LYS A 253 -45.60 -5.79 -29.51
N HIS A 254 -44.95 -5.18 -30.52
CA HIS A 254 -45.25 -3.81 -30.97
C HIS A 254 -46.16 -3.74 -32.19
N GLU A 255 -46.84 -4.84 -32.52
CA GLU A 255 -47.81 -4.92 -33.61
C GLU A 255 -47.28 -4.45 -34.97
N GLN A 256 -45.97 -4.78 -35.25
CA GLN A 256 -45.35 -4.40 -36.50
C GLN A 256 -45.65 -5.35 -37.64
N PHE A 257 -46.22 -6.52 -37.32
CA PHE A 257 -46.71 -7.47 -38.31
C PHE A 257 -48.18 -7.17 -38.65
N TYR A 258 -48.52 -7.30 -39.94
CA TYR A 258 -49.87 -7.18 -40.43
C TYR A 258 -50.11 -8.19 -41.55
N VAL A 259 -51.37 -8.46 -41.87
CA VAL A 259 -51.77 -9.41 -42.93
C VAL A 259 -52.32 -8.67 -44.13
N VAL A 260 -51.99 -9.21 -45.30
CA VAL A 260 -52.58 -8.81 -46.59
C VAL A 260 -53.31 -10.03 -47.14
N TYR A 261 -54.55 -9.85 -47.61
CA TYR A 261 -55.37 -10.88 -48.16
C TYR A 261 -55.39 -10.78 -49.67
N GLN A 262 -54.91 -11.86 -50.36
CA GLN A 262 -54.88 -11.92 -51.80
C GLN A 262 -56.01 -12.87 -52.27
N PRO A 263 -57.01 -12.41 -53.09
CA PRO A 263 -58.05 -13.25 -53.55
C PRO A 263 -57.54 -14.36 -54.51
N VAL A 264 -57.96 -15.61 -54.22
CA VAL A 264 -57.74 -16.75 -55.12
C VAL A 264 -58.99 -16.97 -55.91
N VAL A 265 -58.87 -16.94 -57.21
CA VAL A 265 -60.03 -17.08 -58.16
C VAL A 265 -59.92 -18.38 -58.92
N ASP A 266 -61.12 -19.01 -59.18
CA ASP A 266 -61.21 -20.10 -60.09
C ASP A 266 -61.07 -19.58 -61.51
N THR A 267 -60.11 -20.10 -62.27
CA THR A 267 -59.82 -19.64 -63.66
C THR A 267 -60.90 -19.92 -64.68
N ARG A 268 -61.85 -20.80 -64.33
CA ARG A 268 -63.00 -21.17 -65.24
C ARG A 268 -64.18 -20.31 -64.99
N THR A 269 -64.52 -20.04 -63.71
CA THR A 269 -65.74 -19.34 -63.33
C THR A 269 -65.47 -17.86 -62.98
N LEU A 270 -64.19 -17.48 -62.85
CA LEU A 270 -63.73 -16.17 -62.39
C LEU A 270 -64.36 -15.77 -61.01
N SER A 271 -64.82 -16.74 -60.25
CA SER A 271 -65.30 -16.49 -58.92
C SER A 271 -64.18 -16.64 -57.85
N VAL A 272 -64.33 -15.88 -56.77
CA VAL A 272 -63.38 -15.98 -55.64
C VAL A 272 -63.70 -17.26 -54.87
N THR A 273 -62.72 -18.17 -54.78
CA THR A 273 -62.80 -19.46 -54.08
C THR A 273 -62.12 -19.43 -52.70
N GLY A 274 -61.24 -18.43 -52.44
CA GLY A 274 -60.57 -18.32 -51.17
C GLY A 274 -59.69 -17.06 -51.10
N LEU A 275 -58.97 -16.95 -50.02
CA LEU A 275 -57.98 -15.89 -49.76
C LEU A 275 -56.64 -16.53 -49.40
N GLU A 276 -55.55 -16.07 -50.01
CA GLU A 276 -54.26 -16.35 -49.55
C GLU A 276 -53.85 -15.25 -48.51
N VAL A 277 -53.36 -15.69 -47.36
CA VAL A 277 -53.00 -14.82 -46.26
C VAL A 277 -51.49 -14.61 -46.26
N LEU A 278 -51.08 -13.40 -46.49
CA LEU A 278 -49.68 -13.03 -46.65
C LEU A 278 -49.25 -12.13 -45.47
N LEU A 279 -48.39 -12.66 -44.60
CA LEU A 279 -47.80 -11.88 -43.50
C LEU A 279 -46.84 -10.82 -44.06
N ARG A 280 -46.91 -9.65 -43.51
CA ARG A 280 -46.03 -8.51 -43.84
C ARG A 280 -45.44 -7.94 -42.57
N TRP A 281 -44.23 -7.44 -42.64
CA TRP A 281 -43.55 -6.82 -41.52
C TRP A 281 -43.17 -5.38 -41.88
N ARG A 282 -43.72 -4.41 -41.11
CA ARG A 282 -43.40 -3.00 -41.22
C ARG A 282 -42.46 -2.64 -40.09
N HIS A 283 -41.19 -2.65 -40.42
CA HIS A 283 -40.13 -2.29 -39.45
C HIS A 283 -40.04 -0.76 -39.32
N PRO A 284 -39.92 -0.20 -38.07
CA PRO A 284 -40.00 1.25 -37.84
C PRO A 284 -38.87 2.05 -38.52
N THR A 285 -37.70 1.44 -38.75
CA THR A 285 -36.56 2.10 -39.38
C THR A 285 -36.19 1.56 -40.74
N ALA A 286 -36.39 0.26 -40.99
CA ALA A 286 -36.05 -0.40 -42.26
C ALA A 286 -37.20 -0.41 -43.27
N GLY A 287 -38.42 -0.01 -42.89
CA GLY A 287 -39.56 -0.03 -43.76
C GLY A 287 -40.17 -1.42 -43.93
N GLU A 288 -40.69 -1.74 -45.11
CA GLU A 288 -41.28 -3.05 -45.40
C GLU A 288 -40.20 -4.10 -45.59
N ILE A 289 -40.22 -5.15 -44.74
CA ILE A 289 -39.29 -6.30 -44.83
C ILE A 289 -40.04 -7.45 -45.58
N PRO A 290 -39.46 -7.99 -46.66
CA PRO A 290 -40.10 -9.03 -47.42
C PRO A 290 -40.19 -10.35 -46.64
N PRO A 291 -41.24 -11.17 -46.85
CA PRO A 291 -41.49 -12.43 -46.14
C PRO A 291 -40.26 -13.37 -46.14
N ASP A 292 -39.62 -13.54 -47.29
CA ASP A 292 -38.47 -14.44 -47.44
C ASP A 292 -37.33 -14.08 -46.51
N ALA A 293 -37.17 -12.78 -46.22
CA ALA A 293 -36.06 -12.32 -45.34
C ALA A 293 -36.34 -12.64 -43.88
N PHE A 294 -37.56 -12.47 -43.36
CA PHE A 294 -37.85 -12.68 -41.94
C PHE A 294 -38.34 -14.10 -41.60
N ILE A 295 -38.97 -14.84 -42.56
CA ILE A 295 -39.39 -16.21 -42.31
C ILE A 295 -38.19 -17.13 -42.14
N HIS A 296 -37.24 -17.12 -43.06
CA HIS A 296 -35.98 -17.89 -42.89
C HIS A 296 -35.23 -17.52 -41.61
N TYR A 297 -35.22 -16.22 -41.26
CA TYR A 297 -34.60 -15.76 -40.03
C TYR A 297 -35.38 -16.29 -38.78
N ALA A 298 -36.72 -16.28 -38.80
CA ALA A 298 -37.57 -16.83 -37.75
C ALA A 298 -37.34 -18.35 -37.55
N GLU A 299 -37.21 -19.09 -38.65
CA GLU A 299 -36.90 -20.53 -38.64
C GLU A 299 -35.53 -20.78 -38.00
N ALA A 300 -34.48 -20.08 -38.46
CA ALA A 300 -33.13 -20.22 -37.95
C ALA A 300 -33.02 -19.90 -36.46
N GLN A 301 -33.89 -19.02 -35.95
CA GLN A 301 -33.93 -18.62 -34.54
C GLN A 301 -34.97 -19.39 -33.72
N GLN A 302 -35.65 -20.40 -34.30
CA GLN A 302 -36.74 -21.19 -33.69
C GLN A 302 -37.94 -20.33 -33.22
N LEU A 303 -38.17 -19.22 -33.92
CA LEU A 303 -39.26 -18.28 -33.64
C LEU A 303 -40.45 -18.44 -34.60
N ILE A 304 -40.41 -19.45 -35.46
CA ILE A 304 -41.49 -19.69 -36.42
C ILE A 304 -42.83 -19.99 -35.72
N VAL A 305 -42.82 -20.73 -34.60
CA VAL A 305 -44.01 -21.06 -33.83
C VAL A 305 -44.69 -19.81 -33.25
N PRO A 306 -44.02 -18.95 -32.48
CA PRO A 306 -44.64 -17.71 -31.99
C PRO A 306 -45.06 -16.76 -33.11
N LEU A 307 -44.34 -16.73 -34.22
CA LEU A 307 -44.72 -15.93 -35.40
C LEU A 307 -45.99 -16.47 -36.05
N THR A 308 -46.12 -17.78 -36.20
CA THR A 308 -47.34 -18.44 -36.73
C THR A 308 -48.54 -18.25 -35.80
N GLN A 309 -48.32 -18.34 -34.49
CA GLN A 309 -49.41 -18.05 -33.51
C GLN A 309 -49.90 -16.61 -33.67
N HIS A 310 -49.00 -15.66 -33.81
CA HIS A 310 -49.35 -14.25 -34.02
C HIS A 310 -50.10 -14.05 -35.37
N LEU A 311 -49.70 -14.75 -36.43
CA LEU A 311 -50.42 -14.76 -37.70
C LEU A 311 -51.88 -15.22 -37.52
N PHE A 312 -52.10 -16.31 -36.78
CA PHE A 312 -53.48 -16.79 -36.52
C PHE A 312 -54.29 -15.79 -35.66
N GLU A 313 -53.68 -15.08 -34.72
CA GLU A 313 -54.32 -14.02 -33.96
C GLU A 313 -54.78 -12.87 -34.88
N LEU A 314 -53.94 -12.46 -35.83
CA LEU A 314 -54.26 -11.44 -36.82
C LEU A 314 -55.41 -11.88 -37.70
N ILE A 315 -55.36 -13.11 -38.23
CA ILE A 315 -56.44 -13.66 -39.04
C ILE A 315 -57.79 -13.76 -38.27
N ALA A 316 -57.75 -14.25 -37.02
CA ALA A 316 -58.88 -14.31 -36.16
C ALA A 316 -59.58 -12.99 -35.89
N ARG A 317 -58.74 -11.93 -35.70
CA ARG A 317 -59.19 -10.54 -35.53
C ARG A 317 -59.96 -10.03 -36.76
N ASP A 318 -59.49 -10.33 -37.96
CA ASP A 318 -60.03 -9.83 -39.21
C ASP A 318 -61.17 -10.71 -39.74
N ALA A 319 -61.27 -11.96 -39.32
CA ALA A 319 -62.24 -12.95 -39.75
C ALA A 319 -63.75 -12.49 -39.75
N PRO A 320 -64.22 -11.77 -38.72
CA PRO A 320 -65.66 -11.30 -38.73
C PRO A 320 -65.92 -10.26 -39.84
N THR A 321 -64.88 -9.50 -40.25
CA THR A 321 -65.03 -8.54 -41.35
C THR A 321 -64.98 -9.24 -42.69
N LEU A 322 -64.11 -10.22 -42.85
CA LEU A 322 -63.92 -10.98 -44.08
C LEU A 322 -65.13 -11.85 -44.38
N GLN A 323 -65.77 -12.44 -43.37
CA GLN A 323 -66.99 -13.22 -43.55
C GLN A 323 -68.18 -12.47 -44.16
N LYS A 324 -68.20 -11.14 -44.02
CA LYS A 324 -69.23 -10.28 -44.58
C LYS A 324 -69.14 -10.07 -46.10
N VAL A 325 -67.93 -10.21 -46.62
CA VAL A 325 -67.61 -9.90 -48.05
C VAL A 325 -67.23 -11.14 -48.85
N MET A 326 -67.02 -12.27 -48.20
CA MET A 326 -66.61 -13.53 -48.83
C MET A 326 -67.80 -14.40 -49.22
N PRO A 327 -67.69 -15.18 -50.34
CA PRO A 327 -68.68 -16.21 -50.69
C PRO A 327 -68.76 -17.28 -49.59
N VAL A 328 -69.96 -17.86 -49.42
CA VAL A 328 -70.18 -18.99 -48.51
C VAL A 328 -69.29 -20.17 -48.93
N GLY A 329 -68.46 -20.65 -48.00
CA GLY A 329 -67.51 -21.75 -48.25
C GLY A 329 -66.17 -21.43 -48.79
N ALA A 330 -65.76 -20.12 -48.89
CA ALA A 330 -64.43 -19.70 -49.26
C ALA A 330 -63.36 -20.15 -48.21
N LYS A 331 -62.24 -20.59 -48.69
CA LYS A 331 -61.14 -21.14 -47.88
C LYS A 331 -60.05 -20.11 -47.65
N PHE A 332 -59.34 -20.18 -46.49
CA PHE A 332 -58.12 -19.45 -46.23
C PHE A 332 -56.91 -20.34 -46.50
N TRP A 333 -56.01 -19.84 -47.26
CA TRP A 333 -54.71 -20.46 -47.56
C TRP A 333 -53.58 -19.61 -46.94
N HIS A 334 -52.57 -20.24 -46.40
CA HIS A 334 -51.41 -19.56 -45.81
C HIS A 334 -50.10 -20.30 -46.09
#